data_514019903c26a341639f19d27ad3721c
#
_entry.id   514019903c26a341639f19d27ad3721c
#
_cell.length_a   1.000
_cell.length_b   1.000
_cell.length_c   1.000
_cell.angle_alpha   90.00
_cell.angle_beta   90.00
_cell.angle_gamma   90.00
#
_symmetry.space_group_name_H-M   'P 1'
#
loop_
_entity.id
_entity.type
_entity.pdbx_description
1 polymer ?
#
loop_
_entity_poly.entity_id
_entity_poly.type
_entity_poly.pdbx_seq_one_letter_code
_entity_poly.pdbx_strand_id
1 'polypeptide(L)'
;MEAAAPASHAAAARGRLRSRQYAVLGLTFAAYASFHASRKPPSIVKAVLSADWAPFSGPRGPHRLGELDVAFLSAYAAAMFAAGHLADRADLRRLLAAAMLASGATSAALGAAYFLGVHSLAFFLAAQVASGVVQSAGWPCVVAVVGNWFGHASSRGTIMGVWNSHTSVGNIAGSVLSAAVLEFGWGWSFLVPAFVIAALGVVVLVFLIAHPMDAGLDIEAIEVEMNGGSGEEVELLGEDKKEDEDVLEVEAVAELPRAIGFLEAWRLPGVAPFAFCLFFSKLVAYTFLYWLPFYIRHNAVAGQFLSHKASGILSVVFDIGGVLGGISAGLLSDKIGARAVTSALFLFLSIPALILYRTYGSISMHHNIGLMFLAGYFVNGPYSLITTAVATDLGTQDAIKGNSRALATVSAIIDGTGSVGAALGPLLTGYISTRGWNSVFFMLIVSISLALVFLIRLAKDEIVSKISARH
;
A
#
# COMPACT_ATOMS: atom_id res chain seq x y z
N MET A 1 21.65 -49.15 -14.88
CA MET A 1 21.95 -47.78 -15.37
C MET A 1 20.61 -47.07 -15.63
N GLU A 2 19.78 -46.90 -14.58
CA GLU A 2 18.39 -46.41 -14.72
C GLU A 2 17.89 -45.57 -13.53
N ALA A 3 18.79 -45.04 -12.71
CA ALA A 3 18.41 -44.20 -11.53
C ALA A 3 18.56 -42.67 -11.73
N ALA A 4 18.86 -42.22 -12.97
CA ALA A 4 19.10 -40.78 -13.21
C ALA A 4 17.85 -40.01 -13.74
N ALA A 5 16.76 -40.68 -14.05
CA ALA A 5 15.56 -40.07 -14.67
C ALA A 5 14.71 -39.22 -13.67
N PRO A 6 14.44 -39.66 -12.41
CA PRO A 6 13.55 -38.89 -11.51
C PRO A 6 14.17 -37.57 -11.03
N ALA A 7 15.46 -37.54 -10.75
CA ALA A 7 16.14 -36.30 -10.27
C ALA A 7 16.18 -35.20 -11.35
N SER A 8 16.26 -35.55 -12.63
CA SER A 8 16.23 -34.58 -13.74
C SER A 8 14.84 -34.00 -13.97
N HIS A 9 13.78 -34.79 -13.77
CA HIS A 9 12.40 -34.33 -13.88
C HIS A 9 12.03 -33.36 -12.73
N ALA A 10 12.40 -33.67 -11.48
CA ALA A 10 12.21 -32.81 -10.33
C ALA A 10 12.97 -31.46 -10.48
N ALA A 11 14.22 -31.50 -10.97
CA ALA A 11 14.99 -30.28 -11.26
C ALA A 11 14.34 -29.41 -12.35
N ALA A 12 13.82 -30.02 -13.41
CA ALA A 12 13.11 -29.32 -14.48
C ALA A 12 11.77 -28.73 -14.00
N ALA A 13 11.01 -29.45 -13.15
CA ALA A 13 9.78 -28.96 -12.53
C ALA A 13 10.05 -27.75 -11.62
N ARG A 14 11.10 -27.80 -10.78
CA ARG A 14 11.56 -26.67 -9.95
C ARG A 14 11.95 -25.44 -10.80
N GLY A 15 12.66 -25.65 -11.90
CA GLY A 15 13.03 -24.57 -12.81
C GLY A 15 11.81 -23.88 -13.40
N ARG A 16 10.82 -24.66 -13.83
CA ARG A 16 9.52 -24.13 -14.34
C ARG A 16 8.75 -23.39 -13.26
N LEU A 17 8.65 -23.94 -12.06
CA LEU A 17 7.98 -23.31 -10.92
C LEU A 17 8.59 -21.95 -10.61
N ARG A 18 9.91 -21.87 -10.41
CA ARG A 18 10.63 -20.63 -10.14
C ARG A 18 10.45 -19.58 -11.24
N SER A 19 10.56 -19.99 -12.50
CA SER A 19 10.37 -19.07 -13.63
C SER A 19 8.96 -18.49 -13.65
N ARG A 20 7.93 -19.29 -13.38
CA ARG A 20 6.54 -18.83 -13.30
C ARG A 20 6.32 -17.95 -12.07
N GLN A 21 6.88 -18.28 -10.92
CA GLN A 21 6.83 -17.46 -9.72
C GLN A 21 7.42 -16.06 -9.94
N TYR A 22 8.59 -15.95 -10.58
CA TYR A 22 9.18 -14.66 -10.91
C TYR A 22 8.35 -13.87 -11.94
N ALA A 23 7.78 -14.53 -12.92
CA ALA A 23 6.90 -13.88 -13.90
C ALA A 23 5.63 -13.31 -13.24
N VAL A 24 4.98 -14.09 -12.37
CA VAL A 24 3.79 -13.65 -11.62
C VAL A 24 4.13 -12.52 -10.65
N LEU A 25 5.26 -12.63 -9.94
CA LEU A 25 5.71 -11.61 -9.01
C LEU A 25 6.00 -10.28 -9.73
N GLY A 26 6.71 -10.33 -10.85
CA GLY A 26 7.01 -9.16 -11.68
C GLY A 26 5.76 -8.54 -12.29
N LEU A 27 4.84 -9.37 -12.79
CA LEU A 27 3.61 -8.88 -13.42
C LEU A 27 2.65 -8.26 -12.39
N THR A 28 2.46 -8.88 -11.23
CA THR A 28 1.64 -8.31 -10.15
C THR A 28 2.27 -7.05 -9.54
N PHE A 29 3.61 -7.00 -9.45
CA PHE A 29 4.35 -5.80 -9.07
C PHE A 29 4.07 -4.65 -10.04
N ALA A 30 4.26 -4.88 -11.35
CA ALA A 30 4.03 -3.87 -12.38
C ALA A 30 2.54 -3.43 -12.42
N ALA A 31 1.61 -4.37 -12.31
CA ALA A 31 0.18 -4.09 -12.25
C ALA A 31 -0.14 -3.15 -11.08
N TYR A 32 0.31 -3.47 -9.87
CA TYR A 32 -0.02 -2.63 -8.72
C TYR A 32 0.75 -1.32 -8.67
N ALA A 33 1.99 -1.28 -9.15
CA ALA A 33 2.74 -0.05 -9.36
C ALA A 33 2.00 0.89 -10.34
N SER A 34 1.36 0.37 -11.40
CA SER A 34 0.59 1.18 -12.33
C SER A 34 -0.69 1.77 -11.72
N PHE A 35 -1.36 1.07 -10.80
CA PHE A 35 -2.45 1.67 -10.01
C PHE A 35 -1.95 2.88 -9.21
N HIS A 36 -0.82 2.76 -8.52
CA HIS A 36 -0.24 3.88 -7.79
C HIS A 36 0.20 5.01 -8.72
N ALA A 37 0.78 4.70 -9.87
CA ALA A 37 1.14 5.70 -10.87
C ALA A 37 -0.07 6.48 -11.37
N SER A 38 -1.21 5.80 -11.60
CA SER A 38 -2.44 6.43 -12.08
C SER A 38 -3.15 7.31 -11.02
N ARG A 39 -2.75 7.23 -9.74
CA ARG A 39 -3.26 8.07 -8.64
C ARG A 39 -2.51 9.39 -8.47
N LYS A 40 -1.34 9.55 -9.11
CA LYS A 40 -0.49 10.75 -8.92
C LYS A 40 -0.89 11.97 -9.75
N PRO A 41 -1.52 11.87 -10.94
CA PRO A 41 -1.90 13.02 -11.74
C PRO A 41 -2.61 14.12 -10.97
N PRO A 42 -3.65 13.87 -10.16
CA PRO A 42 -4.33 14.91 -9.39
C PRO A 42 -3.37 15.74 -8.52
N SER A 43 -2.38 15.11 -7.88
CA SER A 43 -1.37 15.80 -7.08
C SER A 43 -0.49 16.75 -7.91
N ILE A 44 -0.08 16.30 -9.09
CA ILE A 44 0.84 17.04 -9.99
C ILE A 44 0.15 18.25 -10.63
N VAL A 45 -1.11 18.09 -11.04
CA VAL A 45 -1.84 19.14 -11.77
C VAL A 45 -2.54 20.16 -10.87
N LYS A 46 -2.62 19.94 -9.54
CA LYS A 46 -3.32 20.86 -8.60
C LYS A 46 -2.95 22.32 -8.79
N ALA A 47 -1.66 22.62 -8.92
CA ALA A 47 -1.19 24.00 -9.04
C ALA A 47 -1.64 24.66 -10.37
N VAL A 48 -1.70 23.90 -11.45
CA VAL A 48 -2.20 24.37 -12.75
C VAL A 48 -3.72 24.59 -12.68
N LEU A 49 -4.46 23.62 -12.14
CA LEU A 49 -5.91 23.73 -11.98
C LEU A 49 -6.30 24.91 -11.07
N SER A 50 -5.54 25.13 -10.00
CA SER A 50 -5.77 26.25 -9.08
C SER A 50 -5.50 27.63 -9.72
N ALA A 51 -4.58 27.71 -10.68
CA ALA A 51 -4.26 28.97 -11.35
C ALA A 51 -5.36 29.37 -12.35
N ASP A 52 -5.71 28.46 -13.27
CA ASP A 52 -6.40 28.86 -14.50
C ASP A 52 -7.66 28.04 -14.83
N TRP A 53 -7.99 26.99 -14.05
CA TRP A 53 -9.08 26.10 -14.43
C TRP A 53 -10.28 26.19 -13.48
N ALA A 54 -11.38 26.78 -13.93
CA ALA A 54 -12.63 26.66 -13.20
C ALA A 54 -13.09 25.18 -13.17
N PRO A 55 -13.60 24.67 -12.06
CA PRO A 55 -14.02 25.35 -10.83
C PRO A 55 -12.92 25.47 -9.76
N PHE A 56 -11.67 25.09 -10.04
CA PHE A 56 -10.57 25.00 -9.07
C PHE A 56 -9.79 26.32 -8.91
N SER A 57 -9.98 27.27 -9.79
CA SER A 57 -9.44 28.64 -9.65
C SER A 57 -10.24 29.48 -8.66
N GLY A 58 -9.58 30.52 -8.11
CA GLY A 58 -10.18 31.45 -7.15
C GLY A 58 -10.12 30.99 -5.68
N PRO A 59 -10.76 31.76 -4.76
CA PRO A 59 -10.58 31.58 -3.30
C PRO A 59 -11.01 30.21 -2.75
N ARG A 60 -11.97 29.55 -3.41
CA ARG A 60 -12.44 28.20 -3.04
C ARG A 60 -11.69 27.09 -3.77
N GLY A 61 -10.74 27.39 -4.62
CA GLY A 61 -9.97 26.42 -5.39
C GLY A 61 -9.33 25.33 -4.52
N PRO A 62 -8.53 25.69 -3.50
CA PRO A 62 -7.91 24.70 -2.61
C PRO A 62 -8.92 23.78 -1.90
N HIS A 63 -10.08 24.30 -1.48
CA HIS A 63 -11.15 23.48 -0.88
C HIS A 63 -11.63 22.41 -1.86
N ARG A 64 -11.95 22.79 -3.09
CA ARG A 64 -12.43 21.87 -4.14
C ARG A 64 -11.38 20.85 -4.56
N LEU A 65 -10.10 21.24 -4.54
CA LEU A 65 -8.99 20.29 -4.77
C LEU A 65 -8.86 19.26 -3.63
N GLY A 66 -9.10 19.66 -2.39
CA GLY A 66 -9.19 18.72 -1.26
C GLY A 66 -10.41 17.81 -1.34
N GLU A 67 -11.56 18.32 -1.82
CA GLU A 67 -12.77 17.54 -2.06
C GLU A 67 -12.56 16.48 -3.15
N LEU A 68 -11.74 16.72 -4.16
CA LEU A 68 -11.36 15.72 -5.17
C LEU A 68 -10.58 14.55 -4.54
N ASP A 69 -9.64 14.85 -3.66
CA ASP A 69 -8.83 13.81 -3.01
C ASP A 69 -9.71 12.93 -2.11
N VAL A 70 -10.58 13.56 -1.30
CA VAL A 70 -11.47 12.80 -0.42
C VAL A 70 -12.51 12.00 -1.19
N ALA A 71 -13.00 12.50 -2.32
CA ALA A 71 -13.94 11.77 -3.18
C ALA A 71 -13.35 10.43 -3.64
N PHE A 72 -12.11 10.44 -4.13
CA PHE A 72 -11.40 9.23 -4.51
C PHE A 72 -11.15 8.31 -3.32
N LEU A 73 -10.56 8.83 -2.24
CA LEU A 73 -10.10 8.02 -1.10
C LEU A 73 -11.27 7.40 -0.34
N SER A 74 -12.39 8.13 -0.18
CA SER A 74 -13.58 7.61 0.49
C SER A 74 -14.27 6.53 -0.35
N ALA A 75 -14.40 6.76 -1.66
CA ALA A 75 -14.98 5.78 -2.58
C ALA A 75 -14.13 4.51 -2.63
N TYR A 76 -12.80 4.64 -2.70
CA TYR A 76 -11.85 3.54 -2.65
C TYR A 76 -12.01 2.72 -1.35
N ALA A 77 -12.01 3.39 -0.19
CA ALA A 77 -12.12 2.73 1.10
C ALA A 77 -13.47 2.00 1.26
N ALA A 78 -14.57 2.63 0.87
CA ALA A 78 -15.91 2.02 0.95
C ALA A 78 -16.06 0.82 0.01
N ALA A 79 -15.56 0.94 -1.22
CA ALA A 79 -15.67 -0.12 -2.22
C ALA A 79 -14.73 -1.32 -1.95
N MET A 80 -13.66 -1.14 -1.17
CA MET A 80 -12.68 -2.20 -0.89
C MET A 80 -13.31 -3.43 -0.21
N PHE A 81 -14.32 -3.22 0.65
CA PHE A 81 -15.04 -4.34 1.29
C PHE A 81 -15.78 -5.21 0.25
N ALA A 82 -16.48 -4.57 -0.69
CA ALA A 82 -17.16 -5.29 -1.77
C ALA A 82 -16.16 -5.93 -2.75
N ALA A 83 -15.04 -5.26 -3.00
CA ALA A 83 -13.99 -5.73 -3.89
C ALA A 83 -13.29 -7.00 -3.37
N GLY A 84 -13.08 -7.12 -2.04
CA GLY A 84 -12.59 -8.35 -1.42
C GLY A 84 -13.52 -9.53 -1.67
N HIS A 85 -14.82 -9.37 -1.39
CA HIS A 85 -15.82 -10.42 -1.64
C HIS A 85 -15.94 -10.79 -3.14
N LEU A 86 -15.74 -9.82 -4.02
CA LEU A 86 -15.75 -10.08 -5.46
C LEU A 86 -14.50 -10.86 -5.89
N ALA A 87 -13.34 -10.54 -5.33
CA ALA A 87 -12.09 -11.25 -5.60
C ALA A 87 -12.13 -12.71 -5.16
N ASP A 88 -12.84 -13.03 -4.07
CA ASP A 88 -13.00 -14.40 -3.58
C ASP A 88 -13.89 -15.28 -4.50
N ARG A 89 -14.70 -14.67 -5.37
CA ARG A 89 -15.70 -15.36 -6.19
C ARG A 89 -15.46 -15.28 -7.69
N ALA A 90 -14.64 -14.33 -8.13
CA ALA A 90 -14.39 -14.07 -9.53
C ALA A 90 -13.03 -14.65 -9.99
N ASP A 91 -12.87 -14.78 -11.28
CA ASP A 91 -11.55 -15.03 -11.89
C ASP A 91 -10.64 -13.83 -11.62
N LEU A 92 -9.61 -14.03 -10.79
CA LEU A 92 -8.70 -12.99 -10.34
C LEU A 92 -7.99 -12.27 -11.50
N ARG A 93 -7.60 -12.99 -12.55
CA ARG A 93 -6.96 -12.43 -13.74
C ARG A 93 -7.90 -11.48 -14.47
N ARG A 94 -9.14 -11.91 -14.72
CA ARG A 94 -10.15 -11.10 -15.42
C ARG A 94 -10.58 -9.90 -14.60
N LEU A 95 -10.77 -10.08 -13.29
CA LEU A 95 -11.16 -9.02 -12.38
C LEU A 95 -10.06 -7.96 -12.27
N LEU A 96 -8.79 -8.37 -12.12
CA LEU A 96 -7.66 -7.45 -12.05
C LEU A 96 -7.51 -6.66 -13.36
N ALA A 97 -7.57 -7.37 -14.51
CA ALA A 97 -7.48 -6.72 -15.81
C ALA A 97 -8.63 -5.73 -16.04
N ALA A 98 -9.87 -6.11 -15.72
CA ALA A 98 -11.03 -5.23 -15.81
C ALA A 98 -10.87 -3.98 -14.93
N ALA A 99 -10.39 -4.13 -13.69
CA ALA A 99 -10.10 -3.02 -12.79
C ALA A 99 -9.02 -2.08 -13.34
N MET A 100 -7.96 -2.62 -13.96
CA MET A 100 -6.90 -1.84 -14.61
C MET A 100 -7.42 -1.06 -15.83
N LEU A 101 -8.19 -1.72 -16.70
CA LEU A 101 -8.79 -1.08 -17.88
C LEU A 101 -9.78 0.02 -17.48
N ALA A 102 -10.65 -0.26 -16.50
CA ALA A 102 -11.59 0.71 -15.98
C ALA A 102 -10.89 1.89 -15.28
N SER A 103 -9.78 1.64 -14.58
CA SER A 103 -8.94 2.70 -14.00
C SER A 103 -8.29 3.57 -15.07
N GLY A 104 -7.82 2.95 -16.16
CA GLY A 104 -7.35 3.67 -17.33
C GLY A 104 -8.43 4.54 -17.93
N ALA A 105 -9.65 4.01 -18.10
CA ALA A 105 -10.78 4.76 -18.65
C ALA A 105 -11.19 5.96 -17.78
N THR A 106 -11.29 5.78 -16.44
CA THR A 106 -11.64 6.88 -15.52
C THR A 106 -10.56 7.96 -15.46
N SER A 107 -9.28 7.56 -15.47
CA SER A 107 -8.16 8.49 -15.56
C SER A 107 -8.14 9.22 -16.90
N ALA A 108 -8.40 8.52 -18.00
CA ALA A 108 -8.51 9.12 -19.32
C ALA A 108 -9.69 10.11 -19.42
N ALA A 109 -10.82 9.82 -18.79
CA ALA A 109 -11.96 10.74 -18.71
C ALA A 109 -11.58 12.06 -18.01
N LEU A 110 -10.82 11.99 -16.90
CA LEU A 110 -10.27 13.18 -16.24
C LEU A 110 -9.34 13.97 -17.17
N GLY A 111 -8.46 13.28 -17.90
CA GLY A 111 -7.57 13.92 -18.89
C GLY A 111 -8.33 14.54 -20.07
N ALA A 112 -9.38 13.88 -20.55
CA ALA A 112 -10.23 14.36 -21.64
C ALA A 112 -10.96 15.66 -21.29
N ALA A 113 -11.22 15.91 -20.00
CA ALA A 113 -11.82 17.16 -19.54
C ALA A 113 -11.03 18.41 -19.98
N TYR A 114 -9.70 18.30 -20.07
CA TYR A 114 -8.85 19.38 -20.59
C TYR A 114 -9.18 19.72 -22.05
N PHE A 115 -9.24 18.71 -22.90
CA PHE A 115 -9.45 18.89 -24.34
C PHE A 115 -10.89 19.28 -24.67
N LEU A 116 -11.84 18.86 -23.83
CA LEU A 116 -13.27 19.16 -24.00
C LEU A 116 -13.72 20.43 -23.27
N GLY A 117 -12.80 21.12 -22.57
CA GLY A 117 -13.12 22.34 -21.83
C GLY A 117 -14.14 22.11 -20.71
N VAL A 118 -14.08 20.98 -20.01
CA VAL A 118 -15.04 20.66 -18.94
C VAL A 118 -14.70 21.43 -17.66
N HIS A 119 -15.66 22.28 -17.20
CA HIS A 119 -15.52 23.10 -15.99
C HIS A 119 -16.50 22.71 -14.87
N SER A 120 -17.07 21.52 -14.94
CA SER A 120 -18.06 21.03 -13.96
C SER A 120 -17.39 20.32 -12.78
N LEU A 121 -17.53 20.85 -11.56
CA LEU A 121 -17.06 20.18 -10.34
C LEU A 121 -17.70 18.80 -10.17
N ALA A 122 -18.99 18.67 -10.48
CA ALA A 122 -19.70 17.41 -10.38
C ALA A 122 -19.09 16.33 -11.27
N PHE A 123 -18.64 16.67 -12.48
CA PHE A 123 -17.93 15.76 -13.37
C PHE A 123 -16.63 15.25 -12.72
N PHE A 124 -15.79 16.15 -12.20
CA PHE A 124 -14.53 15.77 -11.58
C PHE A 124 -14.73 14.91 -10.34
N LEU A 125 -15.70 15.26 -9.48
CA LEU A 125 -16.04 14.45 -8.29
C LEU A 125 -16.56 13.07 -8.69
N ALA A 126 -17.49 12.98 -9.66
CA ALA A 126 -18.02 11.72 -10.13
C ALA A 126 -16.93 10.81 -10.74
N ALA A 127 -16.02 11.38 -11.55
CA ALA A 127 -14.90 10.66 -12.12
C ALA A 127 -13.92 10.16 -11.03
N GLN A 128 -13.67 10.95 -9.99
CA GLN A 128 -12.84 10.53 -8.86
C GLN A 128 -13.50 9.43 -8.02
N VAL A 129 -14.80 9.53 -7.76
CA VAL A 129 -15.56 8.46 -7.10
C VAL A 129 -15.50 7.18 -7.92
N ALA A 130 -15.78 7.24 -9.23
CA ALA A 130 -15.70 6.09 -10.14
C ALA A 130 -14.29 5.49 -10.14
N SER A 131 -13.24 6.33 -10.20
CA SER A 131 -11.85 5.89 -10.13
C SER A 131 -11.54 5.18 -8.81
N GLY A 132 -12.01 5.71 -7.67
CA GLY A 132 -11.85 5.09 -6.36
C GLY A 132 -12.51 3.70 -6.30
N VAL A 133 -13.75 3.59 -6.78
CA VAL A 133 -14.50 2.32 -6.80
C VAL A 133 -13.76 1.27 -7.63
N VAL A 134 -13.39 1.58 -8.88
CA VAL A 134 -12.76 0.57 -9.76
C VAL A 134 -11.35 0.18 -9.30
N GLN A 135 -10.60 1.11 -8.72
CA GLN A 135 -9.25 0.83 -8.21
C GLN A 135 -9.23 -0.01 -6.93
N SER A 136 -10.34 -0.04 -6.17
CA SER A 136 -10.43 -0.81 -4.93
C SER A 136 -10.22 -2.31 -5.13
N ALA A 137 -10.57 -2.85 -6.30
CA ALA A 137 -10.39 -4.27 -6.63
C ALA A 137 -8.91 -4.66 -6.85
N GLY A 138 -8.02 -3.70 -7.11
CA GLY A 138 -6.61 -3.99 -7.43
C GLY A 138 -5.89 -4.72 -6.29
N TRP A 139 -5.98 -4.21 -5.06
CA TRP A 139 -5.25 -4.79 -3.92
C TRP A 139 -5.68 -6.22 -3.58
N PRO A 140 -6.98 -6.53 -3.37
CA PRO A 140 -7.40 -7.89 -3.09
C PRO A 140 -6.94 -8.89 -4.16
N CYS A 141 -7.05 -8.52 -5.45
CA CYS A 141 -6.65 -9.40 -6.55
C CYS A 141 -5.15 -9.72 -6.53
N VAL A 142 -4.29 -8.70 -6.43
CA VAL A 142 -2.83 -8.96 -6.49
C VAL A 142 -2.34 -9.72 -5.26
N VAL A 143 -2.91 -9.44 -4.07
CA VAL A 143 -2.56 -10.17 -2.84
C VAL A 143 -3.00 -11.63 -2.94
N ALA A 144 -4.20 -11.90 -3.44
CA ALA A 144 -4.69 -13.25 -3.63
C ALA A 144 -3.82 -14.04 -4.63
N VAL A 145 -3.47 -13.44 -5.78
CA VAL A 145 -2.58 -14.07 -6.76
C VAL A 145 -1.21 -14.38 -6.16
N VAL A 146 -0.58 -13.42 -5.47
CA VAL A 146 0.72 -13.66 -4.83
C VAL A 146 0.60 -14.68 -3.70
N GLY A 147 -0.51 -14.69 -2.96
CA GLY A 147 -0.82 -15.70 -1.96
C GLY A 147 -0.88 -17.12 -2.53
N ASN A 148 -1.52 -17.30 -3.68
CA ASN A 148 -1.63 -18.60 -4.38
C ASN A 148 -0.26 -19.16 -4.80
N TRP A 149 0.68 -18.31 -5.17
CA TRP A 149 2.00 -18.73 -5.66
C TRP A 149 3.08 -18.84 -4.57
N PHE A 150 2.93 -18.15 -3.46
CA PHE A 150 3.95 -18.01 -2.41
C PHE A 150 3.43 -18.32 -0.99
N GLY A 151 2.18 -18.79 -0.87
CA GLY A 151 1.52 -19.03 0.42
C GLY A 151 2.28 -19.97 1.34
N HIS A 152 2.94 -20.98 0.77
CA HIS A 152 3.70 -22.04 1.47
C HIS A 152 5.21 -21.75 1.59
N ALA A 153 5.73 -20.69 0.96
CA ALA A 153 7.16 -20.41 0.96
C ALA A 153 7.67 -19.97 2.34
N SER A 154 8.73 -20.59 2.81
CA SER A 154 9.43 -20.21 4.07
C SER A 154 9.97 -18.76 4.03
N SER A 155 10.28 -18.24 2.85
CA SER A 155 10.75 -16.87 2.61
C SER A 155 9.63 -15.86 2.28
N ARG A 156 8.35 -16.21 2.48
CA ARG A 156 7.18 -15.38 2.14
C ARG A 156 7.28 -13.95 2.66
N GLY A 157 7.71 -13.77 3.91
CA GLY A 157 7.82 -12.44 4.51
C GLY A 157 8.79 -11.51 3.76
N THR A 158 9.96 -12.03 3.39
CA THR A 158 10.96 -11.27 2.62
C THR A 158 10.46 -10.94 1.21
N ILE A 159 9.84 -11.92 0.53
CA ILE A 159 9.28 -11.75 -0.81
C ILE A 159 8.21 -10.65 -0.78
N MET A 160 7.27 -10.72 0.16
CA MET A 160 6.21 -9.74 0.32
C MET A 160 6.74 -8.36 0.69
N GLY A 161 7.78 -8.28 1.52
CA GLY A 161 8.43 -7.02 1.90
C GLY A 161 9.05 -6.29 0.69
N VAL A 162 9.81 -7.02 -0.13
CA VAL A 162 10.38 -6.46 -1.37
C VAL A 162 9.28 -6.13 -2.37
N TRP A 163 8.32 -7.04 -2.58
CA TRP A 163 7.21 -6.84 -3.50
C TRP A 163 6.38 -5.61 -3.13
N ASN A 164 6.16 -5.32 -1.85
CA ASN A 164 5.39 -4.14 -1.39
C ASN A 164 6.01 -2.79 -1.79
N SER A 165 7.28 -2.76 -2.24
CA SER A 165 7.90 -1.55 -2.77
C SER A 165 7.26 -1.01 -4.06
N HIS A 166 6.38 -1.82 -4.73
CA HIS A 166 5.57 -1.39 -5.88
C HIS A 166 4.79 -0.10 -5.61
N THR A 167 4.34 0.13 -4.36
CA THR A 167 3.64 1.37 -3.96
C THR A 167 4.50 2.60 -4.20
N SER A 168 5.72 2.58 -3.70
CA SER A 168 6.66 3.70 -3.84
C SER A 168 7.16 3.85 -5.26
N VAL A 169 7.50 2.74 -5.93
CA VAL A 169 7.90 2.74 -7.34
C VAL A 169 6.78 3.33 -8.21
N GLY A 170 5.53 2.94 -7.97
CA GLY A 170 4.37 3.48 -8.67
C GLY A 170 4.16 4.97 -8.42
N ASN A 171 4.28 5.42 -7.18
CA ASN A 171 4.17 6.85 -6.85
C ASN A 171 5.26 7.68 -7.52
N ILE A 172 6.51 7.22 -7.48
CA ILE A 172 7.65 7.87 -8.14
C ILE A 172 7.43 7.91 -9.66
N ALA A 173 7.14 6.77 -10.27
CA ALA A 173 6.90 6.67 -11.71
C ALA A 173 5.73 7.58 -12.14
N GLY A 174 4.61 7.55 -11.41
CA GLY A 174 3.45 8.38 -11.69
C GLY A 174 3.75 9.87 -11.58
N SER A 175 4.52 10.30 -10.59
CA SER A 175 4.94 11.69 -10.45
C SER A 175 5.82 12.13 -11.62
N VAL A 176 6.82 11.32 -11.98
CA VAL A 176 7.74 11.63 -13.09
C VAL A 176 6.99 11.66 -14.42
N LEU A 177 6.18 10.62 -14.71
CA LEU A 177 5.41 10.54 -15.96
C LEU A 177 4.44 11.72 -16.11
N SER A 178 3.67 12.02 -15.06
CA SER A 178 2.69 13.11 -15.10
C SER A 178 3.36 14.47 -15.22
N ALA A 179 4.46 14.70 -14.49
CA ALA A 179 5.18 15.97 -14.54
C ALA A 179 5.93 16.17 -15.86
N ALA A 180 6.46 15.10 -16.46
CA ALA A 180 7.20 15.18 -17.73
C ALA A 180 6.34 15.71 -18.89
N VAL A 181 5.05 15.35 -18.90
CA VAL A 181 4.12 15.72 -19.98
C VAL A 181 3.24 16.92 -19.65
N LEU A 182 3.38 17.50 -18.45
CA LEU A 182 2.53 18.59 -17.97
C LEU A 182 2.64 19.86 -18.85
N GLU A 183 3.81 20.09 -19.46
CA GLU A 183 4.06 21.23 -20.35
C GLU A 183 3.25 21.19 -21.66
N PHE A 184 2.78 19.99 -22.06
CA PHE A 184 1.90 19.82 -23.22
C PHE A 184 0.42 20.05 -22.90
N GLY A 185 0.11 20.32 -21.64
CA GLY A 185 -1.24 20.51 -21.10
C GLY A 185 -1.55 19.46 -20.02
N TRP A 186 -2.26 19.90 -18.97
CA TRP A 186 -2.51 19.05 -17.80
C TRP A 186 -3.33 17.79 -18.12
N GLY A 187 -4.09 17.76 -19.21
CA GLY A 187 -4.80 16.55 -19.64
C GLY A 187 -3.87 15.39 -19.95
N TRP A 188 -2.69 15.64 -20.52
CA TRP A 188 -1.69 14.61 -20.79
C TRP A 188 -1.14 13.97 -19.54
N SER A 189 -1.07 14.70 -18.42
CA SER A 189 -0.65 14.16 -17.13
C SER A 189 -1.55 13.02 -16.64
N PHE A 190 -2.81 12.99 -17.06
CA PHE A 190 -3.74 11.88 -16.81
C PHE A 190 -3.69 10.80 -17.89
N LEU A 191 -3.64 11.22 -19.18
CA LEU A 191 -3.72 10.30 -20.33
C LEU A 191 -2.52 9.34 -20.38
N VAL A 192 -1.30 9.82 -20.09
CA VAL A 192 -0.11 8.97 -20.16
C VAL A 192 -0.15 7.86 -19.12
N PRO A 193 -0.36 8.11 -17.82
CA PRO A 193 -0.55 7.02 -16.84
C PRO A 193 -1.79 6.16 -17.13
N ALA A 194 -2.87 6.73 -17.68
CA ALA A 194 -4.05 5.97 -18.09
C ALA A 194 -3.73 4.96 -19.18
N PHE A 195 -2.95 5.35 -20.17
CA PHE A 195 -2.48 4.43 -21.23
C PHE A 195 -1.58 3.32 -20.65
N VAL A 196 -0.66 3.67 -19.74
CA VAL A 196 0.24 2.69 -19.11
C VAL A 196 -0.54 1.63 -18.34
N ILE A 197 -1.50 2.04 -17.48
CA ILE A 197 -2.28 1.08 -16.71
C ILE A 197 -3.19 0.24 -17.62
N ALA A 198 -3.78 0.82 -18.66
CA ALA A 198 -4.62 0.09 -19.61
C ALA A 198 -3.80 -0.92 -20.42
N ALA A 199 -2.62 -0.54 -20.90
CA ALA A 199 -1.72 -1.44 -21.63
C ALA A 199 -1.27 -2.63 -20.74
N LEU A 200 -0.87 -2.33 -19.49
CA LEU A 200 -0.55 -3.37 -18.51
C LEU A 200 -1.76 -4.24 -18.17
N GLY A 201 -2.97 -3.67 -18.12
CA GLY A 201 -4.20 -4.44 -17.95
C GLY A 201 -4.43 -5.47 -19.06
N VAL A 202 -4.13 -5.11 -20.30
CA VAL A 202 -4.14 -6.09 -21.43
C VAL A 202 -3.07 -7.16 -21.25
N VAL A 203 -1.85 -6.79 -20.84
CA VAL A 203 -0.76 -7.73 -20.55
C VAL A 203 -1.16 -8.70 -19.43
N VAL A 204 -1.78 -8.20 -18.36
CA VAL A 204 -2.30 -9.01 -17.25
C VAL A 204 -3.37 -9.97 -17.76
N LEU A 205 -4.31 -9.50 -18.58
CA LEU A 205 -5.38 -10.35 -19.13
C LEU A 205 -4.83 -11.52 -19.94
N VAL A 206 -3.75 -11.31 -20.69
CA VAL A 206 -3.16 -12.31 -21.59
C VAL A 206 -2.20 -13.25 -20.86
N PHE A 207 -1.34 -12.72 -19.99
CA PHE A 207 -0.17 -13.44 -19.47
C PHE A 207 -0.25 -13.82 -17.99
N LEU A 208 -1.14 -13.22 -17.19
CA LEU A 208 -1.20 -13.55 -15.77
C LEU A 208 -1.83 -14.94 -15.56
N ILE A 209 -1.13 -15.78 -14.82
CA ILE A 209 -1.62 -17.06 -14.33
C ILE A 209 -1.93 -16.91 -12.85
N ALA A 210 -3.23 -16.91 -12.49
CA ALA A 210 -3.69 -16.60 -11.14
C ALA A 210 -3.43 -17.75 -10.14
N HIS A 211 -3.48 -19.00 -10.61
CA HIS A 211 -3.25 -20.18 -9.78
C HIS A 211 -2.16 -21.08 -10.39
N PRO A 212 -1.29 -21.70 -9.57
CA PRO A 212 -0.30 -22.66 -10.03
C PRO A 212 -0.92 -23.84 -10.80
N MET A 213 -2.09 -24.30 -10.37
CA MET A 213 -2.85 -25.37 -11.03
C MET A 213 -3.21 -25.03 -12.48
N ASP A 214 -3.49 -23.76 -12.79
CA ASP A 214 -3.75 -23.31 -14.18
C ASP A 214 -2.51 -23.43 -15.08
N ALA A 215 -1.32 -23.55 -14.47
CA ALA A 215 -0.05 -23.79 -15.17
C ALA A 215 0.34 -25.28 -15.20
N GLY A 216 -0.51 -26.17 -14.68
CA GLY A 216 -0.22 -27.58 -14.52
C GLY A 216 0.88 -27.85 -13.47
N LEU A 217 0.99 -26.98 -12.46
CA LEU A 217 1.97 -27.09 -11.38
C LEU A 217 1.24 -27.32 -10.06
N ASP A 218 1.49 -28.46 -9.44
CA ASP A 218 1.07 -28.77 -8.07
C ASP A 218 2.24 -28.45 -7.13
N ILE A 219 2.11 -27.33 -6.37
CA ILE A 219 3.18 -26.87 -5.48
C ILE A 219 3.37 -27.85 -4.33
N GLU A 220 2.27 -28.39 -3.76
CA GLU A 220 2.34 -29.32 -2.63
C GLU A 220 3.05 -30.61 -3.04
N ALA A 221 2.70 -31.17 -4.18
CA ALA A 221 3.37 -32.35 -4.72
C ALA A 221 4.86 -32.10 -5.00
N ILE A 222 5.20 -30.93 -5.56
CA ILE A 222 6.59 -30.55 -5.82
C ILE A 222 7.38 -30.37 -4.52
N GLU A 223 6.78 -29.79 -3.47
CA GLU A 223 7.42 -29.57 -2.16
C GLU A 223 7.59 -30.90 -1.40
N VAL A 224 6.62 -31.81 -1.46
CA VAL A 224 6.74 -33.17 -0.89
C VAL A 224 7.86 -33.95 -1.58
N GLU A 225 7.94 -33.92 -2.91
CA GLU A 225 9.03 -34.55 -3.67
C GLU A 225 10.41 -33.93 -3.34
N MET A 226 10.43 -32.66 -2.94
CA MET A 226 11.63 -31.96 -2.49
C MET A 226 12.08 -32.35 -1.10
N ASN A 227 11.14 -32.57 -0.16
CA ASN A 227 11.41 -32.91 1.22
C ASN A 227 11.57 -34.41 1.42
N GLY A 228 10.94 -35.23 0.59
CA GLY A 228 11.00 -36.71 0.62
C GLY A 228 12.24 -37.33 -0.01
N GLY A 229 13.19 -36.51 -0.48
CA GLY A 229 14.48 -36.99 -1.02
C GLY A 229 15.53 -37.36 0.04
N SER A 230 15.23 -37.26 1.34
CA SER A 230 15.99 -37.87 2.45
C SER A 230 15.18 -39.08 2.94
N GLY A 231 15.43 -40.21 2.32
CA GLY A 231 14.73 -41.47 2.60
C GLY A 231 14.79 -41.92 4.06
N GLU A 232 13.74 -42.62 4.43
CA GLU A 232 13.41 -43.33 5.66
C GLU A 232 12.32 -42.64 6.46
N GLU A 233 11.05 -42.82 6.04
CA GLU A 233 9.89 -42.90 6.97
C GLU A 233 8.52 -42.94 6.27
N VAL A 234 8.40 -43.42 5.03
CA VAL A 234 7.09 -43.58 4.35
C VAL A 234 6.73 -45.06 4.08
N GLU A 235 7.51 -46.02 4.59
CA GLU A 235 7.25 -47.47 4.38
C GLU A 235 6.54 -48.17 5.56
N LEU A 236 5.98 -47.43 6.54
CA LEU A 236 5.31 -48.03 7.71
C LEU A 236 3.82 -47.66 7.88
N LEU A 237 3.14 -47.13 6.87
CA LEU A 237 1.68 -46.91 6.96
C LEU A 237 0.87 -47.50 5.79
N GLY A 238 1.39 -48.49 5.11
CA GLY A 238 0.80 -49.09 3.93
C GLY A 238 0.42 -50.58 4.03
N GLU A 239 0.39 -51.22 5.19
CA GLU A 239 -0.18 -52.57 5.35
C GLU A 239 -0.81 -52.67 6.76
N ASP A 240 -2.12 -52.65 6.78
CA ASP A 240 -3.11 -53.25 7.66
C ASP A 240 -4.31 -52.30 7.86
N LYS A 241 -5.28 -52.53 7.04
CA LYS A 241 -6.71 -52.44 7.40
C LYS A 241 -7.59 -52.84 6.22
N LYS A 242 -7.73 -54.15 6.05
CA LYS A 242 -8.98 -54.71 5.53
C LYS A 242 -9.76 -55.21 6.76
N GLU A 243 -11.07 -55.01 6.66
CA GLU A 243 -12.11 -55.54 7.52
C GLU A 243 -12.32 -54.86 8.87
N ASP A 244 -13.25 -53.88 8.91
CA ASP A 244 -14.49 -54.02 9.69
C ASP A 244 -15.42 -52.89 9.27
N GLU A 245 -16.44 -53.24 8.51
CA GLU A 245 -17.67 -52.46 8.29
C GLU A 245 -18.46 -52.44 9.63
N ASP A 246 -19.01 -51.31 9.85
CA ASP A 246 -20.05 -50.88 10.79
C ASP A 246 -19.57 -50.11 12.01
N VAL A 247 -20.28 -48.96 12.09
CA VAL A 247 -20.56 -48.14 13.28
C VAL A 247 -19.85 -46.78 13.35
N LEU A 248 -20.74 -45.78 13.04
CA LEU A 248 -20.70 -44.37 13.44
C LEU A 248 -19.79 -43.42 12.62
N GLU A 249 -20.39 -42.92 11.53
CA GLU A 249 -20.24 -41.53 11.13
C GLU A 249 -20.55 -40.61 12.34
N VAL A 250 -19.53 -40.29 13.11
CA VAL A 250 -19.46 -39.00 13.76
C VAL A 250 -18.48 -38.20 12.93
N GLU A 251 -18.97 -37.55 11.86
CA GLU A 251 -18.30 -36.39 11.31
C GLU A 251 -18.00 -35.44 12.49
N ALA A 252 -16.80 -35.50 13.01
CA ALA A 252 -16.21 -34.36 13.65
C ALA A 252 -16.06 -33.31 12.55
N VAL A 253 -17.13 -32.57 12.30
CA VAL A 253 -17.07 -31.28 11.67
C VAL A 253 -16.11 -30.50 12.53
N ALA A 254 -14.82 -30.44 12.11
CA ALA A 254 -13.88 -29.52 12.70
C ALA A 254 -14.53 -28.16 12.56
N GLU A 255 -15.11 -27.64 13.65
CA GLU A 255 -15.69 -26.31 13.69
C GLU A 255 -14.61 -25.38 13.20
N LEU A 256 -14.82 -24.85 11.98
CA LEU A 256 -13.96 -23.80 11.43
C LEU A 256 -13.86 -22.72 12.53
N PRO A 257 -12.66 -22.30 12.93
CA PRO A 257 -12.47 -21.35 14.02
C PRO A 257 -13.41 -20.17 13.83
N ARG A 258 -14.26 -19.92 14.84
CA ARG A 258 -15.28 -18.86 14.78
C ARG A 258 -14.59 -17.55 14.44
N ALA A 259 -15.03 -16.86 13.40
CA ALA A 259 -14.47 -15.56 13.03
C ALA A 259 -14.60 -14.62 14.24
N ILE A 260 -13.50 -13.96 14.60
CA ILE A 260 -13.51 -12.97 15.68
C ILE A 260 -14.45 -11.80 15.28
N GLY A 261 -15.28 -11.38 16.23
CA GLY A 261 -16.17 -10.24 16.00
C GLY A 261 -15.38 -8.93 15.85
N PHE A 262 -15.88 -8.00 15.03
CA PHE A 262 -15.22 -6.71 14.79
C PHE A 262 -14.94 -5.94 16.09
N LEU A 263 -15.91 -5.85 17.00
CA LEU A 263 -15.76 -5.19 18.31
C LEU A 263 -14.79 -5.96 19.25
N GLU A 264 -14.74 -7.28 19.13
CA GLU A 264 -13.82 -8.10 19.88
C GLU A 264 -12.39 -7.88 19.42
N ALA A 265 -12.16 -7.81 18.12
CA ALA A 265 -10.86 -7.50 17.53
C ALA A 265 -10.34 -6.11 17.95
N TRP A 266 -11.21 -5.10 18.10
CA TRP A 266 -10.85 -3.79 18.64
C TRP A 266 -10.33 -3.84 20.09
N ARG A 267 -10.78 -4.81 20.88
CA ARG A 267 -10.37 -4.98 22.27
C ARG A 267 -9.07 -5.76 22.44
N LEU A 268 -8.55 -6.35 21.36
CA LEU A 268 -7.26 -7.03 21.41
C LEU A 268 -6.14 -6.06 21.81
N PRO A 269 -5.20 -6.49 22.65
CA PRO A 269 -4.08 -5.67 23.09
C PRO A 269 -3.31 -5.09 21.91
N GLY A 270 -3.10 -3.78 21.87
CA GLY A 270 -2.33 -3.08 20.85
C GLY A 270 -3.13 -2.68 19.59
N VAL A 271 -4.27 -3.31 19.28
CA VAL A 271 -5.01 -3.02 18.02
C VAL A 271 -5.47 -1.56 17.97
N ALA A 272 -6.22 -1.09 18.96
CA ALA A 272 -6.73 0.28 18.97
C ALA A 272 -5.61 1.36 18.98
N PRO A 273 -4.58 1.28 19.84
CA PRO A 273 -3.47 2.23 19.81
C PRO A 273 -2.76 2.31 18.47
N PHE A 274 -2.44 1.16 17.84
CA PHE A 274 -1.80 1.16 16.53
C PHE A 274 -2.73 1.63 15.42
N ALA A 275 -4.03 1.34 15.47
CA ALA A 275 -5.01 1.83 14.52
C ALA A 275 -5.10 3.37 14.54
N PHE A 276 -5.19 3.99 15.73
CA PHE A 276 -5.18 5.45 15.85
C PHE A 276 -3.82 6.07 15.52
N CYS A 277 -2.73 5.41 15.87
CA CYS A 277 -1.40 5.84 15.44
C CYS A 277 -1.31 5.88 13.91
N LEU A 278 -1.80 4.83 13.22
CA LEU A 278 -1.81 4.77 11.77
C LEU A 278 -2.74 5.81 11.14
N PHE A 279 -3.89 6.11 11.78
CA PHE A 279 -4.78 7.20 11.35
C PHE A 279 -4.01 8.50 11.20
N PHE A 280 -3.30 8.93 12.24
CA PHE A 280 -2.56 10.18 12.22
C PHE A 280 -1.30 10.11 11.34
N SER A 281 -0.62 8.97 11.29
CA SER A 281 0.55 8.77 10.42
C SER A 281 0.17 8.83 8.94
N LYS A 282 -0.93 8.17 8.54
CA LYS A 282 -1.45 8.25 7.16
C LYS A 282 -1.99 9.64 6.84
N LEU A 283 -2.62 10.34 7.79
CA LEU A 283 -3.05 11.73 7.60
C LEU A 283 -1.88 12.60 7.14
N VAL A 284 -0.73 12.48 7.80
CA VAL A 284 0.48 13.25 7.46
C VAL A 284 1.08 12.78 6.14
N ALA A 285 1.30 11.47 5.96
CA ALA A 285 1.91 10.93 4.76
C ALA A 285 1.09 11.24 3.50
N TYR A 286 -0.23 11.10 3.56
CA TYR A 286 -1.13 11.39 2.43
C TYR A 286 -1.30 12.89 2.16
N THR A 287 -1.15 13.74 3.18
CA THR A 287 -1.03 15.18 2.95
C THR A 287 0.16 15.49 2.04
N PHE A 288 1.33 14.95 2.33
CA PHE A 288 2.49 15.11 1.45
C PHE A 288 2.28 14.46 0.08
N LEU A 289 1.73 13.25 0.03
CA LEU A 289 1.47 12.53 -1.23
C LEU A 289 0.64 13.36 -2.21
N TYR A 290 -0.38 14.08 -1.71
CA TYR A 290 -1.35 14.81 -2.54
C TYR A 290 -1.06 16.31 -2.67
N TRP A 291 -0.35 16.93 -1.72
CA TRP A 291 -0.19 18.38 -1.67
C TRP A 291 1.25 18.88 -1.77
N LEU A 292 2.26 18.00 -1.68
CA LEU A 292 3.67 18.42 -1.73
C LEU A 292 4.05 19.13 -3.03
N PRO A 293 3.68 18.67 -4.24
CA PRO A 293 3.96 19.41 -5.47
C PRO A 293 3.34 20.80 -5.47
N PHE A 294 2.11 20.92 -4.97
CA PHE A 294 1.41 22.20 -4.81
C PHE A 294 2.13 23.14 -3.84
N TYR A 295 2.56 22.60 -2.68
CA TYR A 295 3.34 23.33 -1.69
C TYR A 295 4.64 23.87 -2.27
N ILE A 296 5.43 23.03 -2.95
CA ILE A 296 6.71 23.39 -3.56
C ILE A 296 6.51 24.50 -4.62
N ARG A 297 5.45 24.41 -5.41
CA ARG A 297 5.14 25.39 -6.46
C ARG A 297 4.81 26.78 -5.90
N HIS A 298 4.14 26.83 -4.74
CA HIS A 298 3.67 28.09 -4.14
C HIS A 298 4.62 28.65 -3.08
N ASN A 299 5.75 28.00 -2.83
CA ASN A 299 6.78 28.49 -1.91
C ASN A 299 8.10 28.66 -2.67
N ALA A 300 8.66 29.87 -2.61
CA ALA A 300 9.94 30.15 -3.28
C ALA A 300 11.06 29.31 -2.63
N VAL A 301 11.93 28.73 -3.46
CA VAL A 301 13.16 28.04 -3.04
C VAL A 301 14.33 28.88 -3.57
N ALA A 302 15.24 29.26 -2.70
CA ALA A 302 16.33 30.18 -3.04
C ALA A 302 15.84 31.49 -3.72
N GLY A 303 14.68 31.99 -3.29
CA GLY A 303 14.08 33.22 -3.85
C GLY A 303 13.36 33.04 -5.19
N GLN A 304 13.28 31.83 -5.75
CA GLN A 304 12.66 31.55 -7.04
C GLN A 304 11.49 30.56 -6.90
N PHE A 305 10.41 30.82 -7.65
CA PHE A 305 9.31 29.86 -7.78
C PHE A 305 9.65 28.82 -8.85
N LEU A 306 9.57 27.55 -8.49
CA LEU A 306 9.83 26.45 -9.41
C LEU A 306 8.69 26.31 -10.43
N SER A 307 8.98 25.77 -11.62
CA SER A 307 7.93 25.42 -12.58
C SER A 307 7.04 24.31 -12.06
N HIS A 308 5.85 24.14 -12.63
CA HIS A 308 4.93 23.06 -12.28
C HIS A 308 5.60 21.68 -12.45
N LYS A 309 6.33 21.49 -13.56
CA LYS A 309 7.10 20.27 -13.84
C LYS A 309 8.19 20.04 -12.80
N ALA A 310 9.00 21.06 -12.50
CA ALA A 310 10.08 20.95 -11.53
C ALA A 310 9.54 20.62 -10.13
N SER A 311 8.42 21.24 -9.70
CA SER A 311 7.79 20.96 -8.42
C SER A 311 7.27 19.53 -8.32
N GLY A 312 6.69 19.00 -9.40
CA GLY A 312 6.24 17.60 -9.47
C GLY A 312 7.38 16.61 -9.40
N ILE A 313 8.48 16.84 -10.15
CA ILE A 313 9.67 15.98 -10.11
C ILE A 313 10.37 16.07 -8.75
N LEU A 314 10.50 17.27 -8.20
CA LEU A 314 11.18 17.47 -6.92
C LEU A 314 10.45 16.76 -5.76
N SER A 315 9.13 16.68 -5.80
CA SER A 315 8.35 15.98 -4.77
C SER A 315 8.69 14.49 -4.63
N VAL A 316 9.25 13.88 -5.66
CA VAL A 316 9.71 12.47 -5.64
C VAL A 316 10.79 12.23 -4.58
N VAL A 317 11.55 13.25 -4.20
CA VAL A 317 12.57 13.16 -3.16
C VAL A 317 11.97 12.73 -1.82
N PHE A 318 10.77 13.20 -1.49
CA PHE A 318 10.04 12.76 -0.30
C PHE A 318 9.67 11.27 -0.38
N ASP A 319 9.21 10.80 -1.54
CA ASP A 319 8.86 9.39 -1.75
C ASP A 319 10.11 8.49 -1.64
N ILE A 320 11.26 8.92 -2.20
CA ILE A 320 12.54 8.21 -2.07
C ILE A 320 12.97 8.12 -0.60
N GLY A 321 12.91 9.23 0.14
CA GLY A 321 13.15 9.23 1.58
C GLY A 321 12.24 8.24 2.30
N GLY A 322 10.97 8.21 1.93
CA GLY A 322 9.96 7.31 2.49
C GLY A 322 10.24 5.84 2.28
N VAL A 323 10.73 5.45 1.09
CA VAL A 323 11.16 4.05 0.81
C VAL A 323 12.26 3.62 1.77
N LEU A 324 13.31 4.45 1.86
CA LEU A 324 14.46 4.14 2.71
C LEU A 324 14.10 4.18 4.20
N GLY A 325 13.20 5.10 4.59
CA GLY A 325 12.66 5.18 5.94
C GLY A 325 11.86 3.94 6.34
N GLY A 326 11.00 3.45 5.46
CA GLY A 326 10.23 2.21 5.67
C GLY A 326 11.13 0.98 5.83
N ILE A 327 12.11 0.81 4.95
CA ILE A 327 13.09 -0.29 5.02
C ILE A 327 13.88 -0.19 6.33
N SER A 328 14.40 0.99 6.67
CA SER A 328 15.19 1.21 7.88
C SER A 328 14.37 0.97 9.15
N ALA A 329 13.11 1.41 9.17
CA ALA A 329 12.20 1.17 10.31
C ALA A 329 11.93 -0.34 10.49
N GLY A 330 11.72 -1.08 9.41
CA GLY A 330 11.56 -2.53 9.43
C GLY A 330 12.79 -3.23 10.00
N LEU A 331 13.97 -2.97 9.43
CA LEU A 331 15.23 -3.56 9.87
C LEU A 331 15.56 -3.22 11.32
N LEU A 332 15.37 -1.96 11.72
CA LEU A 332 15.62 -1.52 13.09
C LEU A 332 14.66 -2.20 14.06
N SER A 333 13.39 -2.28 13.70
CA SER A 333 12.35 -2.91 14.48
C SER A 333 12.61 -4.40 14.68
N ASP A 334 13.06 -5.12 13.64
CA ASP A 334 13.41 -6.54 13.72
C ASP A 334 14.66 -6.74 14.59
N LYS A 335 15.68 -5.91 14.43
CA LYS A 335 16.92 -5.96 15.23
C LYS A 335 16.68 -5.68 16.71
N ILE A 336 15.85 -4.70 17.03
CA ILE A 336 15.52 -4.33 18.40
C ILE A 336 14.46 -5.30 18.96
N GLY A 337 13.58 -5.87 18.12
CA GLY A 337 12.42 -6.66 18.50
C GLY A 337 11.38 -5.82 19.25
N ALA A 338 11.20 -4.54 18.92
CA ALA A 338 10.28 -3.61 19.59
C ALA A 338 9.61 -2.70 18.55
N ARG A 339 8.38 -3.06 18.17
CA ARG A 339 7.63 -2.40 17.10
C ARG A 339 7.15 -0.99 17.52
N ALA A 340 6.61 -0.88 18.74
CA ALA A 340 6.09 0.39 19.22
C ALA A 340 7.21 1.39 19.51
N VAL A 341 8.34 0.94 20.07
CA VAL A 341 9.52 1.78 20.33
C VAL A 341 10.08 2.33 19.03
N THR A 342 10.24 1.49 17.99
CA THR A 342 10.76 1.92 16.70
C THR A 342 9.82 2.91 16.03
N SER A 343 8.51 2.63 16.02
CA SER A 343 7.50 3.54 15.46
C SER A 343 7.50 4.89 16.19
N ALA A 344 7.55 4.87 17.53
CA ALA A 344 7.60 6.09 18.34
C ALA A 344 8.87 6.92 18.09
N LEU A 345 10.04 6.27 17.92
CA LEU A 345 11.28 6.94 17.59
C LEU A 345 11.21 7.69 16.26
N PHE A 346 10.71 7.03 15.21
CA PHE A 346 10.56 7.65 13.90
C PHE A 346 9.55 8.80 13.93
N LEU A 347 8.40 8.65 14.61
CA LEU A 347 7.43 9.72 14.81
C LEU A 347 8.03 10.90 15.56
N PHE A 348 8.78 10.65 16.63
CA PHE A 348 9.44 11.69 17.39
C PHE A 348 10.43 12.48 16.53
N LEU A 349 11.25 11.80 15.72
CA LEU A 349 12.22 12.41 14.82
C LEU A 349 11.58 13.11 13.60
N SER A 350 10.35 12.74 13.23
CA SER A 350 9.63 13.41 12.15
C SER A 350 9.20 14.82 12.54
N ILE A 351 8.95 15.11 13.83
CA ILE A 351 8.59 16.47 14.30
C ILE A 351 9.69 17.49 13.98
N PRO A 352 10.94 17.33 14.46
CA PRO A 352 12.01 18.26 14.11
C PRO A 352 12.30 18.27 12.61
N ALA A 353 12.20 17.12 11.90
CA ALA A 353 12.40 17.08 10.46
C ALA A 353 11.39 17.97 9.72
N LEU A 354 10.11 17.94 10.09
CA LEU A 354 9.08 18.81 9.52
C LEU A 354 9.29 20.29 9.86
N ILE A 355 9.68 20.59 11.09
CA ILE A 355 10.00 21.97 11.51
C ILE A 355 11.18 22.51 10.69
N LEU A 356 12.25 21.74 10.58
CA LEU A 356 13.43 22.11 9.80
C LEU A 356 13.08 22.29 8.32
N TYR A 357 12.31 21.37 7.73
CA TYR A 357 11.89 21.48 6.32
C TYR A 357 11.06 22.75 6.11
N ARG A 358 10.11 23.07 7.01
CA ARG A 358 9.29 24.29 6.88
C ARG A 358 10.12 25.56 7.05
N THR A 359 11.07 25.57 7.97
CA THR A 359 11.85 26.77 8.33
C THR A 359 13.01 27.02 7.37
N TYR A 360 13.73 25.98 7.00
CA TYR A 360 14.99 26.07 6.25
C TYR A 360 14.94 25.53 4.83
N GLY A 361 13.87 24.84 4.46
CA GLY A 361 13.73 24.24 3.11
C GLY A 361 13.70 25.29 1.98
N SER A 362 13.37 26.53 2.26
CA SER A 362 13.35 27.62 1.27
C SER A 362 14.71 28.31 1.04
N ILE A 363 15.73 28.05 1.87
CA ILE A 363 17.02 28.74 1.83
C ILE A 363 17.78 28.43 0.54
N SER A 364 17.86 27.16 0.17
CA SER A 364 18.52 26.72 -1.07
C SER A 364 17.92 25.41 -1.58
N MET A 365 18.23 25.07 -2.83
CA MET A 365 17.78 23.80 -3.42
C MET A 365 18.36 22.59 -2.65
N HIS A 366 19.61 22.64 -2.18
CA HIS A 366 20.20 21.57 -1.41
C HIS A 366 19.51 21.37 -0.06
N HIS A 367 19.18 22.47 0.64
CA HIS A 367 18.38 22.39 1.88
C HIS A 367 16.98 21.83 1.61
N ASN A 368 16.34 22.25 0.53
CA ASN A 368 15.02 21.74 0.15
C ASN A 368 15.06 20.22 -0.07
N ILE A 369 15.99 19.75 -0.90
CA ILE A 369 16.14 18.33 -1.21
C ILE A 369 16.48 17.52 0.06
N GLY A 370 17.51 17.93 0.82
CA GLY A 370 17.97 17.17 1.98
C GLY A 370 16.91 17.09 3.10
N LEU A 371 16.24 18.21 3.41
CA LEU A 371 15.23 18.26 4.46
C LEU A 371 13.92 17.59 4.03
N MET A 372 13.56 17.66 2.74
CA MET A 372 12.41 16.94 2.19
C MET A 372 12.64 15.43 2.23
N PHE A 373 13.85 14.97 1.86
CA PHE A 373 14.26 13.57 1.98
C PHE A 373 14.14 13.10 3.44
N LEU A 374 14.69 13.89 4.38
CA LEU A 374 14.67 13.57 5.80
C LEU A 374 13.24 13.52 6.36
N ALA A 375 12.37 14.46 5.96
CA ALA A 375 10.95 14.45 6.31
C ALA A 375 10.27 13.19 5.78
N GLY A 376 10.49 12.83 4.51
CA GLY A 376 9.96 11.60 3.92
C GLY A 376 10.44 10.35 4.64
N TYR A 377 11.72 10.29 4.98
CA TYR A 377 12.34 9.18 5.69
C TYR A 377 11.67 8.90 7.05
N PHE A 378 11.46 9.92 7.88
CA PHE A 378 10.87 9.73 9.20
C PHE A 378 9.35 9.60 9.17
N VAL A 379 8.64 10.30 8.30
CA VAL A 379 7.17 10.25 8.21
C VAL A 379 6.67 8.89 7.72
N ASN A 380 7.32 8.30 6.72
CA ASN A 380 6.85 7.05 6.11
C ASN A 380 7.32 5.79 6.85
N GLY A 381 8.33 5.88 7.73
CA GLY A 381 8.81 4.74 8.52
C GLY A 381 7.71 4.07 9.34
N PRO A 382 7.03 4.79 10.25
CA PRO A 382 5.94 4.26 11.06
C PRO A 382 4.77 3.76 10.23
N TYR A 383 4.39 4.51 9.19
CA TYR A 383 3.32 4.12 8.27
C TYR A 383 3.61 2.73 7.66
N SER A 384 4.79 2.54 7.10
CA SER A 384 5.20 1.28 6.50
C SER A 384 5.26 0.15 7.52
N LEU A 385 5.87 0.39 8.69
CA LEU A 385 6.04 -0.61 9.74
C LEU A 385 4.69 -1.07 10.32
N ILE A 386 3.75 -0.16 10.55
CA ILE A 386 2.46 -0.48 11.14
C ILE A 386 1.57 -1.24 10.16
N THR A 387 1.53 -0.84 8.89
CA THR A 387 0.71 -1.51 7.86
C THR A 387 1.20 -2.91 7.51
N THR A 388 2.44 -3.25 7.80
CA THR A 388 3.05 -4.55 7.48
C THR A 388 3.29 -5.38 8.73
N ALA A 389 4.44 -5.19 9.38
CA ALA A 389 4.89 -6.06 10.47
C ALA A 389 3.97 -6.01 11.69
N VAL A 390 3.54 -4.80 12.11
CA VAL A 390 2.67 -4.66 13.29
C VAL A 390 1.30 -5.29 13.06
N ALA A 391 0.68 -5.04 11.91
CA ALA A 391 -0.63 -5.62 11.58
C ALA A 391 -0.57 -7.16 11.55
N THR A 392 0.54 -7.72 11.05
CA THR A 392 0.77 -9.17 11.05
C THR A 392 0.97 -9.70 12.47
N ASP A 393 1.85 -9.07 13.27
CA ASP A 393 2.14 -9.50 14.64
C ASP A 393 0.86 -9.46 15.51
N LEU A 394 0.06 -8.41 15.39
CA LEU A 394 -1.21 -8.27 16.11
C LEU A 394 -2.28 -9.26 15.64
N GLY A 395 -2.28 -9.60 14.36
CA GLY A 395 -3.22 -10.57 13.78
C GLY A 395 -2.85 -12.03 14.06
N THR A 396 -1.67 -12.29 14.64
CA THR A 396 -1.16 -13.64 14.96
C THR A 396 -0.87 -13.84 16.46
N GLN A 397 -1.39 -12.95 17.32
CA GLN A 397 -1.23 -13.04 18.78
C GLN A 397 -1.71 -14.40 19.33
N ASP A 398 -1.14 -14.84 20.45
CA ASP A 398 -1.51 -16.09 21.10
C ASP A 398 -3.01 -16.18 21.44
N ALA A 399 -3.65 -15.04 21.74
CA ALA A 399 -5.08 -14.94 22.01
C ALA A 399 -5.98 -15.38 20.84
N ILE A 400 -5.45 -15.36 19.62
CA ILE A 400 -6.16 -15.68 18.37
C ILE A 400 -5.42 -16.68 17.49
N LYS A 401 -4.45 -17.40 18.10
CA LYS A 401 -3.60 -18.37 17.42
C LYS A 401 -4.44 -19.46 16.74
N GLY A 402 -4.15 -19.72 15.47
CA GLY A 402 -4.90 -20.68 14.66
C GLY A 402 -6.14 -20.11 13.97
N ASN A 403 -6.49 -18.83 14.19
CA ASN A 403 -7.62 -18.18 13.52
C ASN A 403 -7.15 -17.27 12.37
N SER A 404 -7.02 -17.82 11.17
CA SER A 404 -6.61 -17.06 9.98
C SER A 404 -7.56 -15.89 9.64
N ARG A 405 -8.83 -15.97 10.04
CA ARG A 405 -9.82 -14.90 9.85
C ARG A 405 -9.58 -13.71 10.79
N ALA A 406 -8.98 -13.96 11.96
CA ALA A 406 -8.64 -12.89 12.90
C ALA A 406 -7.55 -11.95 12.35
N LEU A 407 -6.55 -12.49 11.65
CA LEU A 407 -5.52 -11.68 10.97
C LEU A 407 -6.14 -10.69 9.98
N ALA A 408 -7.07 -11.16 9.15
CA ALA A 408 -7.76 -10.32 8.18
C ALA A 408 -8.57 -9.21 8.86
N THR A 409 -9.30 -9.53 9.94
CA THR A 409 -10.11 -8.56 10.69
C THR A 409 -9.25 -7.51 11.38
N VAL A 410 -8.15 -7.90 12.05
CA VAL A 410 -7.22 -6.98 12.71
C VAL A 410 -6.55 -6.06 11.70
N SER A 411 -6.05 -6.63 10.60
CA SER A 411 -5.43 -5.84 9.53
C SER A 411 -6.42 -4.85 8.91
N ALA A 412 -7.68 -5.27 8.69
CA ALA A 412 -8.72 -4.39 8.15
C ALA A 412 -9.08 -3.25 9.11
N ILE A 413 -9.10 -3.49 10.43
CA ILE A 413 -9.32 -2.44 11.44
C ILE A 413 -8.19 -1.41 11.39
N ILE A 414 -6.94 -1.87 11.42
CA ILE A 414 -5.78 -0.99 11.47
C ILE A 414 -5.70 -0.18 10.17
N ASP A 415 -5.77 -0.85 9.02
CA ASP A 415 -5.64 -0.19 7.72
C ASP A 415 -6.87 0.67 7.37
N GLY A 416 -8.08 0.21 7.69
CA GLY A 416 -9.32 0.96 7.50
C GLY A 416 -9.34 2.25 8.31
N THR A 417 -8.97 2.20 9.59
CA THR A 417 -8.83 3.39 10.44
C THR A 417 -7.79 4.35 9.86
N GLY A 418 -6.63 3.83 9.43
CA GLY A 418 -5.62 4.61 8.74
C GLY A 418 -6.13 5.25 7.45
N SER A 419 -7.00 4.59 6.71
CA SER A 419 -7.56 5.10 5.45
C SER A 419 -8.50 6.28 5.66
N VAL A 420 -9.19 6.35 6.79
CA VAL A 420 -9.95 7.55 7.18
C VAL A 420 -8.99 8.73 7.39
N GLY A 421 -7.87 8.53 8.08
CA GLY A 421 -6.83 9.56 8.23
C GLY A 421 -6.24 10.00 6.88
N ALA A 422 -5.98 9.03 5.99
CA ALA A 422 -5.51 9.30 4.63
C ALA A 422 -6.46 10.17 3.82
N ALA A 423 -7.78 10.02 3.99
CA ALA A 423 -8.78 10.86 3.32
C ALA A 423 -8.89 12.25 3.97
N LEU A 424 -8.85 12.33 5.30
CA LEU A 424 -8.98 13.58 6.01
C LEU A 424 -7.78 14.52 5.85
N GLY A 425 -6.55 14.00 5.76
CA GLY A 425 -5.35 14.80 5.63
C GLY A 425 -5.38 15.76 4.43
N PRO A 426 -5.52 15.26 3.20
CA PRO A 426 -5.64 16.09 2.01
C PRO A 426 -6.84 17.03 2.03
N LEU A 427 -8.00 16.59 2.55
CA LEU A 427 -9.19 17.43 2.70
C LEU A 427 -8.91 18.63 3.60
N LEU A 428 -8.44 18.37 4.83
CA LEU A 428 -8.12 19.42 5.79
C LEU A 428 -7.04 20.37 5.25
N THR A 429 -6.07 19.85 4.50
CA THR A 429 -5.03 20.66 3.87
C THR A 429 -5.65 21.63 2.85
N GLY A 430 -6.63 21.20 2.07
CA GLY A 430 -7.35 22.08 1.14
C GLY A 430 -8.01 23.26 1.86
N TYR A 431 -8.59 23.05 3.03
CA TYR A 431 -9.21 24.11 3.82
C TYR A 431 -8.18 24.96 4.61
N ILE A 432 -7.19 24.35 5.23
CA ILE A 432 -6.23 25.02 6.13
C ILE A 432 -5.17 25.78 5.32
N SER A 433 -4.80 25.33 4.13
CA SER A 433 -3.79 25.97 3.27
C SER A 433 -4.16 27.41 2.88
N THR A 434 -5.46 27.73 2.84
CA THR A 434 -5.94 29.11 2.60
C THR A 434 -5.56 30.08 3.72
N ARG A 435 -5.28 29.58 4.93
CA ARG A 435 -4.76 30.35 6.07
C ARG A 435 -3.23 30.40 6.10
N GLY A 436 -2.57 29.80 5.13
CA GLY A 436 -1.13 29.73 4.99
C GLY A 436 -0.52 28.37 5.41
N TRP A 437 0.63 28.07 4.82
CA TRP A 437 1.31 26.77 5.01
C TRP A 437 1.81 26.54 6.44
N ASN A 438 2.05 27.57 7.23
CA ASN A 438 2.38 27.40 8.66
C ASN A 438 1.26 26.66 9.41
N SER A 439 0.00 26.97 9.10
CA SER A 439 -1.16 26.29 9.69
C SER A 439 -1.26 24.82 9.27
N VAL A 440 -0.89 24.50 8.03
CA VAL A 440 -0.82 23.11 7.55
C VAL A 440 0.28 22.35 8.30
N PHE A 441 1.50 22.88 8.36
CA PHE A 441 2.59 22.23 9.10
C PHE A 441 2.29 22.08 10.60
N PHE A 442 1.61 23.06 11.21
CA PHE A 442 1.13 22.94 12.58
C PHE A 442 0.14 21.76 12.72
N MET A 443 -0.83 21.62 11.82
CA MET A 443 -1.74 20.48 11.78
C MET A 443 -0.97 19.15 11.68
N LEU A 444 0.05 19.06 10.82
CA LEU A 444 0.87 17.85 10.65
C LEU A 444 1.63 17.51 11.94
N ILE A 445 2.24 18.51 12.59
CA ILE A 445 2.97 18.33 13.86
C ILE A 445 2.04 17.88 14.97
N VAL A 446 0.85 18.48 15.09
CA VAL A 446 -0.18 18.06 16.05
C VAL A 446 -0.60 16.62 15.79
N SER A 447 -0.81 16.25 14.51
CA SER A 447 -1.19 14.88 14.13
C SER A 447 -0.11 13.87 14.54
N ILE A 448 1.17 14.16 14.27
CA ILE A 448 2.28 13.29 14.70
C ILE A 448 2.37 13.19 16.23
N SER A 449 2.17 14.31 16.93
CA SER A 449 2.17 14.32 18.39
C SER A 449 1.05 13.45 18.96
N LEU A 450 -0.15 13.48 18.35
CA LEU A 450 -1.25 12.58 18.72
C LEU A 450 -0.92 11.12 18.41
N ALA A 451 -0.31 10.82 17.25
CA ALA A 451 0.15 9.46 16.93
C ALA A 451 1.11 8.92 18.00
N LEU A 452 2.05 9.75 18.46
CA LEU A 452 2.98 9.41 19.56
C LEU A 452 2.26 9.10 20.86
N VAL A 453 1.26 9.91 21.24
CA VAL A 453 0.50 9.74 22.50
C VAL A 453 -0.12 8.32 22.53
N PHE A 454 -0.68 7.83 21.42
CA PHE A 454 -1.26 6.50 21.36
C PHE A 454 -0.23 5.38 21.53
N LEU A 455 1.05 5.60 21.19
CA LEU A 455 2.10 4.61 21.34
C LEU A 455 2.87 4.65 22.65
N ILE A 456 2.75 5.70 23.45
CA ILE A 456 3.55 5.89 24.69
C ILE A 456 3.45 4.67 25.61
N ARG A 457 2.23 4.19 25.85
CA ARG A 457 2.01 3.04 26.74
C ARG A 457 2.65 1.78 26.19
N LEU A 458 2.41 1.45 24.91
CA LEU A 458 2.95 0.27 24.27
C LEU A 458 4.47 0.30 24.22
N ALA A 459 5.07 1.44 23.87
CA ALA A 459 6.52 1.62 23.86
C ALA A 459 7.13 1.43 25.25
N LYS A 460 6.47 1.95 26.30
CA LYS A 460 6.89 1.74 27.68
C LYS A 460 6.83 0.26 28.06
N ASP A 461 5.73 -0.42 27.74
CA ASP A 461 5.55 -1.84 28.05
C ASP A 461 6.61 -2.71 27.34
N GLU A 462 6.92 -2.43 26.06
CA GLU A 462 8.01 -3.07 25.32
C GLU A 462 9.38 -2.86 25.97
N ILE A 463 9.68 -1.62 26.43
CA ILE A 463 10.95 -1.29 27.08
C ILE A 463 11.08 -2.07 28.39
N VAL A 464 10.02 -2.04 29.24
CA VAL A 464 10.01 -2.74 30.54
C VAL A 464 10.19 -4.25 30.34
N SER A 465 9.45 -4.86 29.42
CA SER A 465 9.58 -6.27 29.09
C SER A 465 11.01 -6.65 28.70
N LYS A 466 11.67 -5.82 27.88
CA LYS A 466 13.06 -6.08 27.45
C LYS A 466 14.10 -5.90 28.55
N ILE A 467 13.87 -4.96 29.46
CA ILE A 467 14.75 -4.81 30.62
C ILE A 467 14.60 -6.01 31.55
N SER A 468 13.36 -6.44 31.81
CA SER A 468 13.09 -7.62 32.66
C SER A 468 13.61 -8.93 32.08
N ALA A 469 13.64 -9.08 30.75
CA ALA A 469 14.19 -10.27 30.08
C ALA A 469 15.74 -10.33 30.07
N ARG A 470 16.42 -9.24 30.46
CA ARG A 470 17.89 -9.16 30.57
C ARG A 470 18.40 -9.44 31.99
N HIS A 471 17.52 -9.44 32.96
CA HIS A 471 17.78 -9.81 34.35
C HIS A 471 17.22 -11.19 34.65
#